data_9aa56b701b6f44e2c2f8d12b9fb062aa
#
_entry.id   9aa56b701b6f44e2c2f8d12b9fb062aa
#
_cell.length_a   1.000
_cell.length_b   1.000
_cell.length_c   1.000
_cell.angle_alpha   90.00
_cell.angle_beta   90.00
_cell.angle_gamma   90.00
#
_symmetry.space_group_name_H-M   'P 1'
#
loop_
_entity.id
_entity.type
_entity.pdbx_description
1 polymer ?
#
loop_
_entity_poly.entity_id
_entity_poly.type
_entity_poly.pdbx_seq_one_letter_code
_entity_poly.pdbx_strand_id
1 'polypeptide(L)'
;NCSMRGVRRVMKNCSWRMAGCCCATMPRCALPMARCSVICGSIWICPVCAKQITEKRRQELKTGLEKWKAVHHRSVYLLTLTFSHTKEQPLKMLLEGLRKAMKRFYETTKVQAIFKKLAVQYKIKGLEVTYGQNGWHPHHHVLLLVNHHDLRFKDYIKELTELWIKACVKSGLNAPSMTHGLDIRDGN
;
A
#
# COMPACT_ATOMS: atom_id res chain seq x y z
N ASN A 1 -5.75 -28.50 -22.38
CA ASN A 1 -5.39 -29.12 -21.10
C ASN A 1 -3.88 -29.30 -21.02
N CYS A 2 -3.17 -28.21 -20.69
CA CYS A 2 -1.76 -28.27 -20.41
C CYS A 2 -1.61 -28.61 -18.90
N SER A 3 -1.22 -29.86 -18.63
CA SER A 3 -1.04 -30.39 -17.29
C SER A 3 -0.03 -29.58 -16.50
N MET A 4 -0.41 -29.09 -15.31
CA MET A 4 0.43 -28.33 -14.38
C MET A 4 1.75 -29.02 -13.95
N ARG A 5 1.95 -30.26 -14.31
CA ARG A 5 3.18 -31.04 -14.03
C ARG A 5 4.38 -30.62 -14.91
N GLY A 6 4.15 -30.03 -16.10
CA GLY A 6 5.22 -29.55 -16.97
C GLY A 6 5.84 -28.23 -16.54
N VAL A 7 5.08 -27.37 -15.89
CA VAL A 7 5.52 -26.00 -15.48
C VAL A 7 6.56 -26.03 -14.36
N ARG A 8 6.48 -27.00 -13.45
CA ARG A 8 7.48 -27.13 -12.35
C ARG A 8 8.84 -27.64 -12.80
N ARG A 9 8.93 -28.31 -13.94
CA ARG A 9 10.19 -28.84 -14.47
C ARG A 9 11.01 -27.80 -15.25
N VAL A 10 10.33 -26.84 -15.87
CA VAL A 10 10.98 -25.75 -16.62
C VAL A 10 11.59 -24.71 -15.68
N MET A 11 11.02 -24.51 -14.47
CA MET A 11 11.55 -23.57 -13.50
C MET A 11 12.83 -24.02 -12.79
N LYS A 12 13.18 -25.30 -12.82
CA LYS A 12 14.40 -25.81 -12.15
C LYS A 12 15.70 -25.55 -12.93
N ASN A 13 15.62 -25.22 -14.22
CA ASN A 13 16.79 -25.01 -15.08
C ASN A 13 17.00 -23.55 -15.53
N CYS A 14 16.25 -22.60 -14.99
CA CYS A 14 16.49 -21.18 -15.26
C CYS A 14 17.51 -20.66 -14.22
N SER A 15 18.80 -20.72 -14.55
CA SER A 15 19.83 -20.04 -13.78
C SER A 15 19.57 -18.54 -13.87
N TRP A 16 19.32 -17.91 -12.73
CA TRP A 16 19.11 -16.47 -12.59
C TRP A 16 20.37 -15.71 -13.01
N ARG A 17 20.43 -15.25 -14.26
CA ARG A 17 21.30 -14.14 -14.62
C ARG A 17 20.42 -12.91 -14.77
N MET A 18 20.76 -11.89 -14.02
CA MET A 18 20.16 -10.56 -14.10
C MET A 18 20.29 -10.06 -15.54
N ALA A 19 19.20 -10.02 -16.28
CA ALA A 19 18.98 -9.13 -17.42
C ALA A 19 17.75 -9.62 -18.20
N GLY A 20 16.69 -8.88 -18.18
CA GLY A 20 15.65 -8.98 -19.20
C GLY A 20 14.60 -10.06 -18.94
N CYS A 21 13.38 -9.64 -19.16
CA CYS A 21 12.19 -10.49 -19.22
C CYS A 21 12.48 -11.78 -20.01
N CYS A 22 12.14 -12.95 -19.46
CA CYS A 22 12.32 -14.26 -20.10
C CYS A 22 11.67 -14.39 -21.49
N CYS A 23 10.95 -13.39 -21.96
CA CYS A 23 10.32 -13.35 -23.29
C CYS A 23 11.26 -12.92 -24.42
N ALA A 24 12.46 -12.35 -24.11
CA ALA A 24 13.33 -11.76 -25.13
C ALA A 24 14.42 -12.72 -25.69
N THR A 25 14.58 -13.92 -25.12
CA THR A 25 15.71 -14.80 -25.47
C THR A 25 15.35 -16.21 -25.90
N MET A 26 14.10 -16.47 -26.34
CA MET A 26 13.76 -17.76 -26.95
C MET A 26 13.61 -17.64 -28.48
N PRO A 27 14.62 -18.11 -29.28
CA PRO A 27 14.61 -17.99 -30.75
C PRO A 27 13.66 -18.96 -31.49
N ARG A 28 12.75 -19.63 -30.81
CA ARG A 28 11.81 -20.61 -31.44
C ARG A 28 10.41 -20.58 -30.80
N CYS A 29 9.80 -19.42 -30.61
CA CYS A 29 8.35 -19.38 -30.40
C CYS A 29 7.70 -18.98 -31.74
N ALA A 30 7.32 -19.98 -32.53
CA ALA A 30 6.64 -19.80 -33.83
C ALA A 30 5.15 -19.43 -33.70
N LEU A 31 4.73 -18.99 -32.48
CA LEU A 31 3.38 -18.52 -32.27
C LEU A 31 3.37 -16.97 -32.23
N PRO A 32 2.35 -16.34 -32.79
CA PRO A 32 2.25 -14.88 -32.78
C PRO A 32 2.32 -14.38 -31.36
N MET A 33 3.12 -13.32 -31.12
CA MET A 33 3.52 -12.73 -29.84
C MET A 33 2.39 -12.48 -28.81
N ALA A 34 1.13 -12.62 -29.21
CA ALA A 34 -0.04 -12.33 -28.38
C ALA A 34 -0.43 -13.43 -27.36
N ARG A 35 0.24 -14.61 -27.35
CA ARG A 35 -0.22 -15.75 -26.51
C ARG A 35 0.84 -16.44 -25.66
N CYS A 36 2.06 -16.01 -25.64
CA CYS A 36 3.08 -16.57 -24.73
C CYS A 36 3.27 -15.65 -23.51
N SER A 37 2.21 -15.45 -22.75
CA SER A 37 2.33 -14.76 -21.46
C SER A 37 2.67 -15.77 -20.39
N VAL A 38 3.94 -16.15 -20.27
CA VAL A 38 4.44 -16.79 -19.05
C VAL A 38 4.36 -15.74 -17.93
N ILE A 39 3.25 -15.76 -17.20
CA ILE A 39 3.03 -14.85 -16.08
C ILE A 39 3.87 -15.35 -14.91
N CYS A 40 4.97 -14.66 -14.61
CA CYS A 40 5.80 -14.98 -13.45
C CYS A 40 5.17 -14.57 -12.10
N GLY A 41 4.10 -13.77 -12.13
CA GLY A 41 3.35 -13.33 -10.95
C GLY A 41 4.05 -12.30 -10.07
N SER A 42 5.28 -11.88 -10.42
CA SER A 42 6.01 -10.92 -9.60
C SER A 42 5.60 -9.49 -9.90
N ILE A 43 5.05 -8.80 -8.90
CA ILE A 43 4.75 -7.36 -8.97
C ILE A 43 5.99 -6.48 -8.75
N TRP A 44 7.08 -7.04 -8.25
CA TRP A 44 8.27 -6.28 -7.86
C TRP A 44 9.38 -6.30 -8.92
N ILE A 45 9.44 -7.38 -9.70
CA ILE A 45 10.55 -7.62 -10.63
C ILE A 45 10.11 -7.55 -12.08
N CYS A 46 8.90 -8.02 -12.39
CA CYS A 46 8.40 -8.08 -13.76
C CYS A 46 7.46 -6.91 -14.08
N PRO A 47 7.86 -5.97 -14.96
CA PRO A 47 7.01 -4.82 -15.29
C PRO A 47 5.69 -5.20 -15.96
N VAL A 48 5.67 -6.30 -16.74
CA VAL A 48 4.46 -6.80 -17.39
C VAL A 48 3.47 -7.33 -16.37
N CYS A 49 3.93 -8.20 -15.46
CA CYS A 49 3.09 -8.73 -14.38
C CYS A 49 2.66 -7.63 -13.41
N ALA A 50 3.57 -6.71 -13.07
CA ALA A 50 3.25 -5.57 -12.22
C ALA A 50 2.09 -4.74 -12.80
N LYS A 51 2.16 -4.38 -14.08
CA LYS A 51 1.11 -3.62 -14.76
C LYS A 51 -0.24 -4.36 -14.74
N GLN A 52 -0.25 -5.64 -15.10
CA GLN A 52 -1.49 -6.43 -15.16
C GLN A 52 -2.12 -6.62 -13.78
N ILE A 53 -1.31 -6.99 -12.78
CA ILE A 53 -1.79 -7.23 -11.41
C ILE A 53 -2.26 -5.93 -10.78
N THR A 54 -1.53 -4.83 -10.96
CA THR A 54 -1.88 -3.53 -10.41
C THR A 54 -3.18 -3.02 -11.03
N GLU A 55 -3.34 -3.15 -12.35
CA GLU A 55 -4.56 -2.74 -13.03
C GLU A 55 -5.78 -3.56 -12.58
N LYS A 56 -5.61 -4.88 -12.45
CA LYS A 56 -6.68 -5.73 -11.91
C LYS A 56 -7.08 -5.30 -10.50
N ARG A 57 -6.11 -5.09 -9.61
CA ARG A 57 -6.37 -4.61 -8.23
C ARG A 57 -7.03 -3.24 -8.21
N ARG A 58 -6.63 -2.34 -9.11
CA ARG A 58 -7.24 -1.02 -9.24
C ARG A 58 -8.72 -1.13 -9.60
N GLN A 59 -9.07 -2.00 -10.54
CA GLN A 59 -10.47 -2.23 -10.95
C GLN A 59 -11.28 -2.89 -9.84
N GLU A 60 -10.73 -3.89 -9.16
CA GLU A 60 -11.37 -4.54 -8.01
C GLU A 60 -11.65 -3.51 -6.89
N LEU A 61 -10.67 -2.66 -6.57
CA LEU A 61 -10.82 -1.60 -5.58
C LEU A 61 -11.88 -0.59 -6.00
N LYS A 62 -11.83 -0.12 -7.25
CA LYS A 62 -12.82 0.81 -7.82
C LYS A 62 -14.23 0.26 -7.67
N THR A 63 -14.47 -0.96 -8.14
CA THR A 63 -15.78 -1.63 -8.04
C THR A 63 -16.21 -1.80 -6.57
N GLY A 64 -15.29 -2.15 -5.68
CA GLY A 64 -15.56 -2.26 -4.25
C GLY A 64 -15.98 -0.93 -3.62
N LEU A 65 -15.29 0.16 -3.97
CA LEU A 65 -15.61 1.51 -3.49
C LEU A 65 -16.94 2.02 -4.06
N GLU A 66 -17.22 1.77 -5.33
CA GLU A 66 -18.51 2.13 -5.95
C GLU A 66 -19.68 1.42 -5.24
N LYS A 67 -19.56 0.11 -4.99
CA LYS A 67 -20.55 -0.65 -4.23
C LYS A 67 -20.68 -0.16 -2.79
N TRP A 68 -19.57 0.24 -2.16
CA TRP A 68 -19.59 0.80 -0.81
C TRP A 68 -20.37 2.12 -0.77
N LYS A 69 -20.06 3.04 -1.68
CA LYS A 69 -20.67 4.37 -1.77
C LYS A 69 -22.15 4.32 -2.22
N ALA A 70 -22.56 3.28 -2.95
CA ALA A 70 -23.94 3.09 -3.36
C ALA A 70 -24.90 2.85 -2.19
N VAL A 71 -24.41 2.47 -1.02
CA VAL A 71 -25.23 2.30 0.19
C VAL A 71 -25.32 3.64 0.91
N HIS A 72 -26.56 4.09 1.14
CA HIS A 72 -26.83 5.34 1.84
C HIS A 72 -26.09 5.43 3.18
N HIS A 73 -25.60 6.62 3.53
CA HIS A 73 -24.81 6.92 4.73
C HIS A 73 -23.40 6.33 4.79
N ARG A 74 -22.88 5.73 3.72
CA ARG A 74 -21.47 5.26 3.68
C ARG A 74 -20.57 6.26 3.00
N SER A 75 -19.39 6.45 3.59
CA SER A 75 -18.37 7.39 3.10
C SER A 75 -16.99 6.73 3.06
N VAL A 76 -16.08 7.35 2.33
CA VAL A 76 -14.67 6.95 2.24
C VAL A 76 -13.81 8.14 2.58
N TYR A 77 -12.81 7.94 3.44
CA TYR A 77 -11.82 8.95 3.77
C TYR A 77 -10.42 8.43 3.46
N LEU A 78 -9.55 9.31 3.00
CA LEU A 78 -8.13 9.02 2.77
C LEU A 78 -7.32 9.56 3.95
N LEU A 79 -6.79 8.66 4.76
CA LEU A 79 -5.83 8.96 5.81
C LEU A 79 -4.43 8.80 5.26
N THR A 80 -3.61 9.84 5.35
CA THR A 80 -2.18 9.80 5.00
C THR A 80 -1.35 9.90 6.27
N LEU A 81 -0.40 8.99 6.44
CA LEU A 81 0.51 8.90 7.58
C LEU A 81 1.94 9.02 7.10
N THR A 82 2.61 10.10 7.51
CA THR A 82 4.00 10.39 7.18
C THR A 82 4.83 10.58 8.43
N PHE A 83 6.15 10.65 8.27
CA PHE A 83 7.08 10.96 9.35
C PHE A 83 8.31 11.69 8.79
N SER A 84 9.04 12.37 9.67
CA SER A 84 10.26 13.08 9.28
C SER A 84 11.41 12.09 9.07
N HIS A 85 12.21 12.33 8.03
CA HIS A 85 13.38 11.51 7.69
C HIS A 85 14.51 12.39 7.18
N THR A 86 15.72 11.84 7.12
CA THR A 86 16.91 12.49 6.54
C THR A 86 17.46 11.64 5.40
N LYS A 87 18.29 12.25 4.56
CA LYS A 87 18.84 11.62 3.36
C LYS A 87 19.73 10.41 3.68
N GLU A 88 20.38 10.43 4.83
CA GLU A 88 21.32 9.42 5.28
C GLU A 88 20.63 8.15 5.82
N GLN A 89 19.34 8.22 6.11
CA GLN A 89 18.60 7.09 6.67
C GLN A 89 18.32 6.02 5.61
N PRO A 90 18.76 4.77 5.81
CA PRO A 90 18.53 3.70 4.85
C PRO A 90 17.08 3.30 4.81
N LEU A 91 16.56 3.04 3.60
CA LEU A 91 15.15 2.66 3.37
C LEU A 91 14.69 1.50 4.27
N LYS A 92 15.54 0.48 4.45
CA LYS A 92 15.21 -0.68 5.30
C LYS A 92 14.85 -0.26 6.72
N MET A 93 15.64 0.63 7.31
CA MET A 93 15.39 1.15 8.66
C MET A 93 14.07 1.94 8.73
N LEU A 94 13.84 2.81 7.73
CA LEU A 94 12.60 3.59 7.65
C LEU A 94 11.36 2.70 7.51
N LEU A 95 11.42 1.67 6.67
CA LEU A 95 10.31 0.72 6.50
C LEU A 95 10.04 -0.12 7.75
N GLU A 96 11.07 -0.59 8.43
CA GLU A 96 10.93 -1.32 9.69
C GLU A 96 10.33 -0.42 10.79
N GLY A 97 10.81 0.81 10.91
CA GLY A 97 10.27 1.81 11.83
C GLY A 97 8.80 2.12 11.53
N LEU A 98 8.48 2.38 10.26
CA LEU A 98 7.12 2.66 9.82
C LEU A 98 6.16 1.49 10.11
N ARG A 99 6.59 0.25 9.86
CA ARG A 99 5.82 -0.95 10.18
C ARG A 99 5.52 -1.05 11.68
N LYS A 100 6.52 -0.78 12.53
CA LYS A 100 6.36 -0.77 14.01
C LYS A 100 5.44 0.37 14.45
N ALA A 101 5.61 1.58 13.88
CA ALA A 101 4.78 2.73 14.18
C ALA A 101 3.31 2.49 13.82
N MET A 102 3.05 1.97 12.63
CA MET A 102 1.71 1.59 12.17
C MET A 102 1.05 0.57 13.12
N LYS A 103 1.79 -0.46 13.52
CA LYS A 103 1.29 -1.46 14.47
C LYS A 103 0.90 -0.79 15.78
N ARG A 104 1.81 -0.03 16.40
CA ARG A 104 1.56 0.68 17.66
C ARG A 104 0.38 1.64 17.58
N PHE A 105 0.29 2.40 16.50
CA PHE A 105 -0.79 3.36 16.27
C PHE A 105 -2.16 2.66 16.29
N TYR A 106 -2.32 1.60 15.50
CA TYR A 106 -3.60 0.89 15.41
C TYR A 106 -3.94 0.03 16.64
N GLU A 107 -2.94 -0.38 17.42
CA GLU A 107 -3.13 -1.11 18.67
C GLU A 107 -3.42 -0.18 19.87
N THR A 108 -3.22 1.13 19.71
CA THR A 108 -3.51 2.10 20.79
C THR A 108 -5.01 2.16 21.06
N THR A 109 -5.42 1.93 22.31
CA THR A 109 -6.83 1.90 22.75
C THR A 109 -7.57 3.18 22.36
N LYS A 110 -6.92 4.36 22.49
CA LYS A 110 -7.51 5.64 22.11
C LYS A 110 -7.81 5.71 20.60
N VAL A 111 -6.88 5.25 19.74
CA VAL A 111 -7.13 5.19 18.28
C VAL A 111 -8.29 4.27 17.94
N GLN A 112 -8.35 3.12 18.60
CA GLN A 112 -9.46 2.18 18.41
C GLN A 112 -10.79 2.79 18.86
N ALA A 113 -10.81 3.48 19.99
CA ALA A 113 -12.00 4.17 20.49
C ALA A 113 -12.46 5.28 19.53
N ILE A 114 -11.52 6.08 19.00
CA ILE A 114 -11.83 7.12 18.00
C ILE A 114 -12.40 6.48 16.73
N PHE A 115 -11.76 5.43 16.19
CA PHE A 115 -12.24 4.75 14.99
C PHE A 115 -13.61 4.09 15.19
N LYS A 116 -13.88 3.59 16.40
CA LYS A 116 -15.22 3.07 16.76
C LYS A 116 -16.26 4.19 16.77
N LYS A 117 -15.97 5.36 17.40
CA LYS A 117 -16.83 6.54 17.38
C LYS A 117 -17.09 7.05 15.96
N LEU A 118 -16.08 7.00 15.11
CA LEU A 118 -16.14 7.37 13.70
C LEU A 118 -16.71 6.25 12.81
N ALA A 119 -17.26 5.20 13.37
CA ALA A 119 -17.89 4.09 12.67
C ALA A 119 -17.02 3.52 11.51
N VAL A 120 -15.69 3.50 11.68
CA VAL A 120 -14.75 2.92 10.69
C VAL A 120 -14.93 1.41 10.66
N GLN A 121 -15.42 0.88 9.53
CA GLN A 121 -15.67 -0.55 9.35
C GLN A 121 -14.47 -1.28 8.78
N TYR A 122 -13.88 -0.72 7.71
CA TYR A 122 -12.75 -1.34 7.02
C TYR A 122 -11.63 -0.34 6.76
N LYS A 123 -10.43 -0.88 6.61
CA LYS A 123 -9.20 -0.13 6.33
C LYS A 123 -8.42 -0.80 5.21
N ILE A 124 -8.17 -0.10 4.11
CA ILE A 124 -7.34 -0.57 3.00
C ILE A 124 -6.05 0.23 3.02
N LYS A 125 -4.93 -0.43 3.23
CA LYS A 125 -3.61 0.20 3.41
C LYS A 125 -2.81 0.09 2.13
N GLY A 126 -2.26 1.21 1.67
CA GLY A 126 -1.28 1.30 0.60
C GLY A 126 0.03 1.86 1.13
N LEU A 127 1.14 1.20 0.85
CA LEU A 127 2.47 1.74 1.09
C LEU A 127 2.95 2.42 -0.19
N GLU A 128 3.37 3.65 -0.08
CA GLU A 128 4.08 4.37 -1.13
C GLU A 128 5.49 4.71 -0.67
N VAL A 129 6.46 4.57 -1.59
CA VAL A 129 7.86 4.91 -1.34
C VAL A 129 8.32 5.80 -2.48
N THR A 130 8.65 7.03 -2.16
CA THR A 130 9.25 7.97 -3.10
C THR A 130 10.70 8.26 -2.73
N TYR A 131 11.47 8.76 -3.68
CA TYR A 131 12.84 9.21 -3.47
C TYR A 131 13.00 10.62 -4.02
N GLY A 132 13.51 11.52 -3.21
CA GLY A 132 13.67 12.93 -3.56
C GLY A 132 14.93 13.55 -2.96
N GLN A 133 14.98 14.86 -2.90
CA GLN A 133 16.12 15.61 -2.36
C GLN A 133 16.46 15.23 -0.92
N ASN A 134 15.45 14.89 -0.13
CA ASN A 134 15.58 14.48 1.27
C ASN A 134 15.72 12.96 1.45
N GLY A 135 16.06 12.21 0.37
CA GLY A 135 16.22 10.76 0.40
C GLY A 135 14.91 9.98 0.24
N TRP A 136 14.85 8.81 0.85
CA TRP A 136 13.71 7.92 0.81
C TRP A 136 12.56 8.44 1.67
N HIS A 137 11.36 8.52 1.09
CA HIS A 137 10.15 8.97 1.76
C HIS A 137 9.06 7.91 1.71
N PRO A 138 9.09 6.89 2.58
CA PRO A 138 8.00 5.93 2.69
C PRO A 138 6.86 6.53 3.53
N HIS A 139 5.63 6.36 3.04
CA HIS A 139 4.42 6.77 3.75
C HIS A 139 3.25 5.83 3.48
N HIS A 140 2.25 5.88 4.32
CA HIS A 140 1.04 5.08 4.13
C HIS A 140 -0.15 5.95 3.75
N HIS A 141 -0.83 5.52 2.71
CA HIS A 141 -2.20 5.91 2.40
C HIS A 141 -3.15 4.84 2.91
N VAL A 142 -4.17 5.24 3.64
CA VAL A 142 -5.15 4.31 4.20
C VAL A 142 -6.55 4.80 3.85
N LEU A 143 -7.26 4.02 3.07
CA LEU A 143 -8.69 4.26 2.85
C LEU A 143 -9.44 3.75 4.07
N LEU A 144 -10.20 4.64 4.68
CA LEU A 144 -11.11 4.35 5.78
C LEU A 144 -12.52 4.26 5.21
N LEU A 145 -13.12 3.08 5.27
CA LEU A 145 -14.50 2.86 4.85
C LEU A 145 -15.40 3.00 6.08
N VAL A 146 -16.29 3.97 6.04
CA VAL A 146 -17.03 4.46 7.19
C VAL A 146 -18.52 4.30 6.97
N ASN A 147 -19.23 3.81 7.99
CA ASN A 147 -20.66 3.57 7.93
C ASN A 147 -21.45 4.76 8.50
N HIS A 148 -21.04 5.98 8.14
CA HIS A 148 -21.73 7.21 8.53
C HIS A 148 -21.36 8.36 7.59
N HIS A 149 -22.29 9.25 7.29
CA HIS A 149 -22.06 10.32 6.32
C HIS A 149 -21.54 11.61 6.97
N ASP A 150 -21.77 11.80 8.26
CA ASP A 150 -21.57 13.10 8.90
C ASP A 150 -20.49 13.01 10.00
N LEU A 151 -19.26 12.67 9.57
CA LEU A 151 -18.21 12.42 10.52
C LEU A 151 -17.29 13.63 10.71
N ARG A 152 -17.22 14.03 11.96
CA ARG A 152 -16.31 15.07 12.43
C ARG A 152 -14.89 14.53 12.59
N PHE A 153 -14.29 14.01 11.52
CA PHE A 153 -12.88 13.65 11.55
C PHE A 153 -12.00 14.82 11.97
N LYS A 154 -12.39 16.04 11.60
CA LYS A 154 -11.68 17.28 11.97
C LYS A 154 -11.49 17.41 13.47
N ASP A 155 -12.47 16.99 14.27
CA ASP A 155 -12.40 17.10 15.74
C ASP A 155 -11.35 16.17 16.35
N TYR A 156 -10.99 15.09 15.64
CA TYR A 156 -10.03 14.10 16.11
C TYR A 156 -8.66 14.18 15.45
N ILE A 157 -8.47 15.03 14.42
CA ILE A 157 -7.19 15.12 13.69
C ILE A 157 -6.04 15.42 14.65
N LYS A 158 -6.20 16.40 15.53
CA LYS A 158 -5.15 16.79 16.49
C LYS A 158 -4.77 15.61 17.40
N GLU A 159 -5.75 14.96 18.01
CA GLU A 159 -5.51 13.81 18.90
C GLU A 159 -4.88 12.63 18.15
N LEU A 160 -5.38 12.31 16.96
CA LEU A 160 -4.80 11.25 16.12
C LEU A 160 -3.36 11.58 15.70
N THR A 161 -3.06 12.85 15.38
CA THR A 161 -1.70 13.29 15.05
C THR A 161 -0.75 13.14 16.22
N GLU A 162 -1.15 13.53 17.43
CA GLU A 162 -0.36 13.35 18.65
C GLU A 162 -0.09 11.86 18.93
N LEU A 163 -1.08 11.01 18.73
CA LEU A 163 -0.93 9.56 18.90
C LEU A 163 0.00 8.96 17.84
N TRP A 164 -0.06 9.48 16.59
CA TRP A 164 0.83 9.08 15.52
C TRP A 164 2.29 9.49 15.81
N ILE A 165 2.53 10.73 16.24
CA ILE A 165 3.84 11.23 16.66
C ILE A 165 4.43 10.31 17.74
N LYS A 166 3.65 10.02 18.79
CA LYS A 166 4.08 9.11 19.86
C LYS A 166 4.42 7.70 19.33
N ALA A 167 3.66 7.20 18.38
CA ALA A 167 3.91 5.89 17.78
C ALA A 167 5.21 5.89 16.95
N CYS A 168 5.47 6.97 16.17
CA CYS A 168 6.70 7.13 15.41
C CYS A 168 7.94 7.17 16.32
N VAL A 169 7.95 8.05 17.32
CA VAL A 169 9.08 8.20 18.24
C VAL A 169 9.37 6.89 18.99
N LYS A 170 8.34 6.23 19.50
CA LYS A 170 8.49 4.91 20.17
C LYS A 170 8.96 3.79 19.23
N SER A 171 8.92 4.01 17.93
CA SER A 171 9.36 3.05 16.91
C SER A 171 10.73 3.38 16.32
N GLY A 172 11.42 4.40 16.84
CA GLY A 172 12.74 4.84 16.41
C GLY A 172 12.72 5.69 15.13
N LEU A 173 11.57 6.27 14.79
CA LEU A 173 11.44 7.24 13.70
C LEU A 173 11.52 8.67 14.26
N ASN A 174 11.94 9.61 13.42
CA ASN A 174 11.87 11.02 13.73
C ASN A 174 10.40 11.44 13.88
N ALA A 175 10.15 12.36 14.81
CA ALA A 175 8.83 12.91 15.04
C ALA A 175 8.31 13.62 13.78
N PRO A 176 7.14 13.26 13.27
CA PRO A 176 6.49 14.06 12.23
C PRO A 176 6.01 15.41 12.80
N SER A 177 5.80 16.39 11.91
CA SER A 177 5.20 17.67 12.32
C SER A 177 3.71 17.49 12.63
N MET A 178 3.18 18.39 13.46
CA MET A 178 1.74 18.43 13.77
C MET A 178 0.88 18.75 12.54
N THR A 179 1.43 19.45 11.56
CA THR A 179 0.71 19.90 10.35
C THR A 179 0.75 18.88 9.22
N HIS A 180 1.81 18.06 9.12
CA HIS A 180 2.01 17.17 7.98
C HIS A 180 2.14 15.69 8.36
N GLY A 181 2.21 15.35 9.66
CA GLY A 181 2.39 13.96 10.11
C GLY A 181 1.17 13.08 9.82
N LEU A 182 -0.02 13.66 9.89
CA LEU A 182 -1.28 12.99 9.63
C LEU A 182 -2.21 13.95 8.89
N ASP A 183 -2.75 13.48 7.77
CA ASP A 183 -3.75 14.20 6.98
C ASP A 183 -4.96 13.30 6.70
N ILE A 184 -6.16 13.86 6.76
CA ILE A 184 -7.40 13.15 6.43
C ILE A 184 -8.18 13.96 5.42
N ARG A 185 -8.45 13.35 4.26
CA ARG A 185 -9.22 13.95 3.18
C ARG A 185 -10.50 13.17 2.92
N ASP A 186 -11.54 13.89 2.53
CA ASP A 186 -12.73 13.28 2.00
C ASP A 186 -12.42 12.62 0.66
N GLY A 187 -12.82 11.37 0.50
CA GLY A 187 -12.66 10.57 -0.71
C GLY A 187 -13.97 10.33 -1.47
N ASN A 188 -15.01 11.10 -1.16
CA ASN A 188 -16.32 10.99 -1.81
C ASN A 188 -16.37 11.76 -3.13
#